data_35286a272549297704590448ad586a7c
#
_entry.id   35286a272549297704590448ad586a7c
#
_cell.length_a   1.000
_cell.length_b   1.000
_cell.length_c   1.000
_cell.angle_alpha   90.00
_cell.angle_beta   90.00
_cell.angle_gamma   90.00
#
_symmetry.space_group_name_H-M   'P 1'
#
loop_
_entity.id
_entity.type
_entity.pdbx_description
1 polymer ?
#
loop_
_entity_poly.entity_id
_entity_poly.type
_entity_poly.pdbx_seq_one_letter_code
_entity_poly.pdbx_strand_id
1 'polypeptide(L)'
;MTTNPSIEWLSNEGGVVTIGGSRRGIIFGHFGPAHECEVPSFEISSKAFSQHEIKNLFSEDTPVEELLRTSHLRLPTEGEWELAFQQKQISSVDGIEALIDYVPERGYWGQPTDGRPKGPRGFQIIRDWSNSKDGRPKTGLLFEDNQSVSFRLVREVPKAMIWDGDGDPLPTGPEPVRRAIEELLIAIFLGILPSFIWAFFNARPGYIQEGWPGLVLGGLFISAFSAIFWRPSYPEFKKDNKNS
;
A
#
# COMPACT_ATOMS: atom_id res chain seq x y z
N MET A 1 13.09 32.66 -24.94
CA MET A 1 11.93 31.88 -25.41
C MET A 1 11.88 30.62 -24.56
N THR A 2 11.15 30.66 -23.47
CA THR A 2 10.91 29.47 -22.64
C THR A 2 9.83 28.66 -23.36
N THR A 3 10.25 27.57 -24.00
CA THR A 3 9.32 26.55 -24.51
C THR A 3 8.52 26.04 -23.32
N ASN A 4 7.22 26.31 -23.29
CA ASN A 4 6.31 25.67 -22.35
C ASN A 4 6.53 24.15 -22.50
N PRO A 5 6.95 23.43 -21.45
CA PRO A 5 7.18 22.02 -21.55
C PRO A 5 5.84 21.33 -21.87
N SER A 6 5.73 20.78 -23.07
CA SER A 6 4.55 19.98 -23.43
C SER A 6 4.57 18.69 -22.61
N ILE A 7 3.43 18.32 -22.01
CA ILE A 7 3.29 17.04 -21.34
C ILE A 7 3.20 15.95 -22.40
N GLU A 8 4.13 15.00 -22.35
CA GLU A 8 4.05 13.79 -23.16
C GLU A 8 3.16 12.78 -22.46
N TRP A 9 2.08 12.37 -23.13
CA TRP A 9 1.09 11.44 -22.61
C TRP A 9 1.30 10.04 -23.17
N LEU A 10 1.22 9.04 -22.30
CA LEU A 10 1.28 7.62 -22.62
C LEU A 10 -0.10 7.01 -22.36
N SER A 11 -0.71 6.45 -23.38
CA SER A 11 -2.00 5.77 -23.25
C SER A 11 -1.83 4.39 -22.64
N ASN A 12 -2.74 4.02 -21.75
CA ASN A 12 -2.84 2.71 -21.14
C ASN A 12 -4.28 2.18 -21.31
N GLU A 13 -4.40 0.96 -21.83
CA GLU A 13 -5.70 0.32 -22.05
C GLU A 13 -6.41 -0.12 -20.76
N GLY A 14 -5.75 0.03 -19.63
CA GLY A 14 -6.23 -0.50 -18.37
C GLY A 14 -5.88 -1.99 -18.20
N GLY A 15 -6.41 -2.60 -17.14
CA GLY A 15 -6.17 -4.00 -16.85
C GLY A 15 -6.23 -4.33 -15.36
N VAL A 16 -5.88 -5.56 -15.01
CA VAL A 16 -5.86 -6.03 -13.63
C VAL A 16 -4.43 -5.99 -13.11
N VAL A 17 -4.26 -5.45 -11.91
CA VAL A 17 -2.97 -5.35 -11.24
C VAL A 17 -3.13 -5.71 -9.77
N THR A 18 -2.12 -6.36 -9.17
CA THR A 18 -2.08 -6.63 -7.74
C THR A 18 -1.48 -5.43 -7.01
N ILE A 19 -2.22 -4.88 -6.07
CA ILE A 19 -1.77 -3.81 -5.17
C ILE A 19 -1.81 -4.24 -3.71
N GLY A 20 -1.13 -3.49 -2.86
CA GLY A 20 -1.05 -3.80 -1.45
C GLY A 20 0.02 -4.82 -1.11
N GLY A 21 0.06 -5.21 0.16
CA GLY A 21 1.05 -6.12 0.71
C GLY A 21 0.44 -7.27 1.49
N SER A 22 1.15 -8.39 1.50
CA SER A 22 0.73 -9.58 2.26
C SER A 22 1.18 -9.53 3.72
N ARG A 23 2.03 -8.60 4.14
CA ARG A 23 2.61 -8.58 5.48
C ARG A 23 1.60 -8.11 6.53
N ARG A 24 1.52 -8.85 7.61
CA ARG A 24 0.81 -8.46 8.84
C ARG A 24 1.81 -7.87 9.82
N GLY A 25 1.33 -7.02 10.70
CA GLY A 25 2.09 -6.43 11.79
C GLY A 25 1.66 -4.99 12.01
N ILE A 26 1.95 -4.47 13.18
CA ILE A 26 1.60 -3.09 13.52
C ILE A 26 2.34 -2.10 12.61
N ILE A 27 3.60 -2.39 12.26
CA ILE A 27 4.43 -1.52 11.43
C ILE A 27 4.14 -1.68 9.93
N PHE A 28 3.70 -2.86 9.46
CA PHE A 28 3.58 -3.18 8.04
C PHE A 28 2.14 -3.46 7.60
N GLY A 29 1.17 -3.37 8.51
CA GLY A 29 -0.23 -3.73 8.23
C GLY A 29 -1.00 -2.72 7.38
N HIS A 30 -0.48 -1.50 7.20
CA HIS A 30 -1.16 -0.44 6.48
C HIS A 30 -1.36 -0.73 4.98
N PHE A 31 -0.52 -1.56 4.39
CA PHE A 31 -0.60 -1.93 2.96
C PHE A 31 -1.24 -3.30 2.70
N GLY A 32 -1.92 -3.86 3.67
CA GLY A 32 -2.63 -5.12 3.52
C GLY A 32 -4.15 -4.95 3.48
N PRO A 33 -4.85 -5.95 2.96
CA PRO A 33 -4.35 -7.12 2.26
C PRO A 33 -3.92 -6.85 0.82
N ALA A 34 -3.07 -7.72 0.26
CA ALA A 34 -2.80 -7.72 -1.18
C ALA A 34 -4.07 -8.13 -1.92
N HIS A 35 -4.41 -7.42 -2.99
CA HIS A 35 -5.62 -7.68 -3.77
C HIS A 35 -5.45 -7.28 -5.22
N GLU A 36 -6.19 -7.94 -6.09
CA GLU A 36 -6.32 -7.54 -7.49
C GLU A 36 -7.23 -6.33 -7.60
N CYS A 37 -6.79 -5.35 -8.37
CA CYS A 37 -7.49 -4.12 -8.67
C CYS A 37 -7.69 -4.01 -10.17
N GLU A 38 -8.91 -3.75 -10.62
CA GLU A 38 -9.22 -3.49 -12.01
C GLU A 38 -9.09 -2.01 -12.31
N VAL A 39 -8.15 -1.67 -13.16
CA VAL A 39 -7.84 -0.29 -13.52
C VAL A 39 -8.45 0.01 -14.88
N PRO A 40 -9.29 1.04 -15.00
CA PRO A 40 -9.82 1.47 -16.30
C PRO A 40 -8.71 2.03 -17.20
N SER A 41 -9.00 2.25 -18.48
CA SER A 41 -8.07 2.93 -19.39
C SER A 41 -7.82 4.37 -18.95
N PHE A 42 -6.58 4.83 -19.06
CA PHE A 42 -6.13 6.17 -18.66
C PHE A 42 -4.97 6.65 -19.53
N GLU A 43 -4.63 7.91 -19.41
CA GLU A 43 -3.40 8.46 -19.96
C GLU A 43 -2.53 9.03 -18.84
N ILE A 44 -1.26 8.67 -18.84
CA ILE A 44 -0.29 9.06 -17.81
C ILE A 44 0.87 9.84 -18.42
N SER A 45 1.39 10.83 -17.71
CA SER A 45 2.57 11.56 -18.16
C SER A 45 3.82 10.66 -18.15
N SER A 46 4.63 10.74 -19.19
CA SER A 46 5.87 9.95 -19.32
C SER A 46 6.86 10.23 -18.19
N LYS A 47 6.90 11.47 -17.69
CA LYS A 47 7.74 11.90 -16.57
C LYS A 47 6.91 12.44 -15.41
N ALA A 48 7.50 12.40 -14.22
CA ALA A 48 7.00 13.13 -13.07
C ALA A 48 7.57 14.55 -13.06
N PHE A 49 6.85 15.47 -12.45
CA PHE A 49 7.14 16.91 -12.40
C PHE A 49 7.34 17.33 -10.95
N SER A 50 8.30 18.18 -10.69
CA SER A 50 8.40 18.88 -9.42
C SER A 50 7.27 19.91 -9.26
N GLN A 51 7.03 20.36 -8.04
CA GLN A 51 6.05 21.41 -7.77
C GLN A 51 6.31 22.69 -8.59
N HIS A 52 7.58 23.05 -8.74
CA HIS A 52 7.98 24.22 -9.53
C HIS A 52 7.69 24.03 -11.03
N GLU A 53 7.95 22.83 -11.57
CA GLU A 53 7.64 22.54 -12.98
C GLU A 53 6.14 22.57 -13.26
N ILE A 54 5.30 22.07 -12.35
CA ILE A 54 3.84 22.14 -12.49
C ILE A 54 3.38 23.61 -12.52
N LYS A 55 3.83 24.43 -11.59
CA LYS A 55 3.49 25.86 -11.58
C LYS A 55 3.89 26.55 -12.87
N ASN A 56 5.06 26.22 -13.41
CA ASN A 56 5.51 26.78 -14.69
C ASN A 56 4.68 26.29 -15.89
N LEU A 57 4.21 25.03 -15.87
CA LEU A 57 3.34 24.47 -16.92
C LEU A 57 2.03 25.26 -17.06
N PHE A 58 1.45 25.67 -15.94
CA PHE A 58 0.18 26.40 -15.91
C PHE A 58 0.35 27.91 -15.83
N SER A 59 1.59 28.41 -15.72
CA SER A 59 1.91 29.84 -15.59
C SER A 59 1.17 30.52 -14.43
N GLU A 60 0.93 29.81 -13.34
CA GLU A 60 0.18 30.25 -12.18
C GLU A 60 0.96 30.01 -10.87
N ASP A 61 0.79 30.90 -9.90
CA ASP A 61 1.34 30.73 -8.54
C ASP A 61 0.30 30.17 -7.55
N THR A 62 -0.56 29.34 -8.06
CA THR A 62 -1.64 28.67 -7.33
C THR A 62 -1.12 27.36 -6.70
N PRO A 63 -1.70 26.84 -5.62
CA PRO A 63 -1.39 25.51 -5.10
C PRO A 63 -1.58 24.41 -6.15
N VAL A 64 -0.70 23.41 -6.14
CA VAL A 64 -0.70 22.32 -7.15
C VAL A 64 -2.04 21.60 -7.20
N GLU A 65 -2.66 21.32 -6.06
CA GLU A 65 -3.95 20.62 -5.98
C GLU A 65 -5.06 21.39 -6.72
N GLU A 66 -5.07 22.71 -6.62
CA GLU A 66 -6.05 23.57 -7.29
C GLU A 66 -5.78 23.65 -8.80
N LEU A 67 -4.52 23.73 -9.20
CA LEU A 67 -4.12 23.69 -10.61
C LEU A 67 -4.54 22.38 -11.27
N LEU A 68 -4.31 21.25 -10.62
CA LEU A 68 -4.70 19.95 -11.13
C LEU A 68 -6.22 19.85 -11.29
N ARG A 69 -6.97 20.31 -10.28
CA ARG A 69 -8.45 20.29 -10.31
C ARG A 69 -9.02 21.14 -11.45
N THR A 70 -8.50 22.35 -11.66
CA THR A 70 -8.98 23.26 -12.72
C THR A 70 -8.61 22.79 -14.12
N SER A 71 -7.50 22.04 -14.23
CA SER A 71 -7.02 21.49 -15.51
C SER A 71 -7.60 20.13 -15.86
N HIS A 72 -8.51 19.60 -15.05
CA HIS A 72 -9.04 18.23 -15.19
C HIS A 72 -7.93 17.15 -15.19
N LEU A 73 -6.87 17.42 -14.45
CA LEU A 73 -5.77 16.50 -14.21
C LEU A 73 -5.77 16.05 -12.76
N ARG A 74 -5.20 14.90 -12.52
CA ARG A 74 -5.00 14.37 -11.17
C ARG A 74 -3.71 13.58 -11.06
N LEU A 75 -3.37 13.19 -9.84
CA LEU A 75 -2.31 12.21 -9.61
C LEU A 75 -2.81 10.81 -9.95
N PRO A 76 -1.91 9.87 -10.28
CA PRO A 76 -2.28 8.48 -10.51
C PRO A 76 -2.80 7.84 -9.21
N THR A 77 -3.71 6.90 -9.37
CA THR A 77 -4.03 5.94 -8.31
C THR A 77 -2.89 4.94 -8.15
N GLU A 78 -2.87 4.20 -7.03
CA GLU A 78 -1.88 3.15 -6.83
C GLU A 78 -1.96 2.08 -7.93
N GLY A 79 -3.18 1.71 -8.35
CA GLY A 79 -3.40 0.77 -9.42
C GLY A 79 -2.89 1.26 -10.77
N GLU A 80 -3.19 2.50 -11.15
CA GLU A 80 -2.72 3.12 -12.40
C GLU A 80 -1.20 3.21 -12.44
N TRP A 81 -0.61 3.66 -11.34
CA TRP A 81 0.83 3.76 -11.24
C TRP A 81 1.51 2.38 -11.37
N GLU A 82 1.02 1.40 -10.64
CA GLU A 82 1.55 0.03 -10.65
C GLU A 82 1.42 -0.61 -12.04
N LEU A 83 0.28 -0.44 -12.70
CA LEU A 83 0.05 -0.95 -14.05
C LEU A 83 0.99 -0.33 -15.08
N ALA A 84 1.14 1.01 -15.05
CA ALA A 84 2.07 1.72 -15.92
C ALA A 84 3.53 1.31 -15.67
N PHE A 85 3.90 1.07 -14.41
CA PHE A 85 5.22 0.58 -14.04
C PHE A 85 5.49 -0.84 -14.57
N GLN A 86 4.55 -1.77 -14.40
CA GLN A 86 4.67 -3.14 -14.91
C GLN A 86 4.79 -3.18 -16.44
N GLN A 87 4.10 -2.28 -17.12
CA GLN A 87 4.16 -2.15 -18.59
C GLN A 87 5.39 -1.34 -19.06
N LYS A 88 6.28 -0.93 -18.16
CA LYS A 88 7.49 -0.15 -18.45
C LYS A 88 7.22 1.18 -19.16
N GLN A 89 6.05 1.75 -18.93
CA GLN A 89 5.68 3.07 -19.46
C GLN A 89 6.29 4.21 -18.66
N ILE A 90 6.60 3.98 -17.40
CA ILE A 90 7.18 5.00 -16.50
C ILE A 90 8.55 4.59 -16.02
N SER A 91 9.42 5.57 -15.88
CA SER A 91 10.80 5.41 -15.41
C SER A 91 10.97 5.95 -13.98
N SER A 92 12.11 5.61 -13.38
CA SER A 92 12.51 6.14 -12.08
C SER A 92 12.63 7.67 -12.09
N VAL A 93 12.37 8.26 -10.93
CA VAL A 93 12.61 9.68 -10.65
C VAL A 93 13.55 9.81 -9.44
N ASP A 94 14.14 10.98 -9.28
CA ASP A 94 14.90 11.27 -8.07
C ASP A 94 13.93 11.62 -6.93
N GLY A 95 13.98 10.86 -5.84
CA GLY A 95 13.23 11.12 -4.63
C GLY A 95 11.88 10.40 -4.53
N ILE A 96 10.83 11.14 -4.26
CA ILE A 96 9.52 10.63 -3.90
C ILE A 96 8.49 11.06 -4.92
N GLU A 97 7.58 10.16 -5.25
CA GLU A 97 6.44 10.40 -6.14
C GLU A 97 5.13 10.23 -5.38
N ALA A 98 4.28 11.26 -5.36
CA ALA A 98 2.99 11.22 -4.68
C ALA A 98 1.90 10.58 -5.54
N LEU A 99 1.02 9.83 -4.89
CA LEU A 99 -0.20 9.27 -5.48
C LEU A 99 -1.44 10.00 -4.96
N ILE A 100 -2.56 9.86 -5.66
CA ILE A 100 -3.84 10.43 -5.19
C ILE A 100 -4.42 9.63 -4.01
N ASP A 101 -4.02 8.37 -3.88
CA ASP A 101 -4.60 7.44 -2.93
C ASP A 101 -4.13 7.69 -1.49
N TYR A 102 -5.07 7.47 -0.57
CA TYR A 102 -4.83 7.43 0.86
C TYR A 102 -5.13 6.04 1.40
N VAL A 103 -4.31 5.54 2.31
CA VAL A 103 -4.55 4.29 3.00
C VAL A 103 -4.98 4.56 4.44
N PRO A 104 -6.16 4.04 4.87
CA PRO A 104 -6.59 4.15 6.25
C PRO A 104 -5.66 3.39 7.20
N GLU A 105 -5.67 3.74 8.50
CA GLU A 105 -4.89 3.05 9.54
C GLU A 105 -5.10 1.53 9.57
N ARG A 106 -6.28 1.07 9.14
CA ARG A 106 -6.63 -0.36 9.08
C ARG A 106 -6.23 -1.04 7.76
N GLY A 107 -5.56 -0.34 6.87
CA GLY A 107 -5.18 -0.84 5.55
C GLY A 107 -6.31 -0.84 4.53
N TYR A 108 -6.22 -1.71 3.53
CA TYR A 108 -7.17 -1.73 2.41
C TYR A 108 -8.50 -2.44 2.68
N TRP A 109 -8.75 -2.90 3.92
CA TRP A 109 -10.01 -3.54 4.27
C TRP A 109 -11.20 -2.64 3.98
N GLY A 110 -12.19 -3.17 3.26
CA GLY A 110 -13.38 -2.45 2.84
C GLY A 110 -13.17 -1.43 1.70
N GLN A 111 -11.97 -1.35 1.13
CA GLN A 111 -11.70 -0.46 0.00
C GLN A 111 -12.20 -1.07 -1.31
N PRO A 112 -12.64 -0.22 -2.27
CA PRO A 112 -13.00 -0.67 -3.61
C PRO A 112 -11.80 -1.26 -4.37
N THR A 113 -12.08 -2.21 -5.27
CA THR A 113 -11.07 -2.89 -6.10
C THR A 113 -11.17 -2.52 -7.59
N ASP A 114 -11.84 -1.42 -7.92
CA ASP A 114 -12.13 -0.95 -9.28
C ASP A 114 -11.20 0.18 -9.77
N GLY A 115 -10.08 0.39 -9.10
CA GLY A 115 -9.08 1.37 -9.49
C GLY A 115 -9.43 2.82 -9.22
N ARG A 116 -10.61 3.10 -8.61
CA ARG A 116 -10.97 4.48 -8.24
C ARG A 116 -10.03 5.08 -7.22
N PRO A 117 -9.86 6.42 -7.21
CA PRO A 117 -9.11 7.09 -6.16
C PRO A 117 -9.69 6.80 -4.77
N LYS A 118 -8.82 6.44 -3.84
CA LYS A 118 -9.18 6.21 -2.44
C LYS A 118 -9.11 7.54 -1.69
N GLY A 119 -10.23 7.99 -1.15
CA GLY A 119 -10.44 9.33 -0.62
C GLY A 119 -9.54 9.73 0.57
N PRO A 120 -9.56 11.02 0.99
CA PRO A 120 -8.54 11.65 1.84
C PRO A 120 -8.66 11.28 3.33
N ARG A 121 -8.79 9.99 3.65
CA ARG A 121 -8.82 9.48 5.02
C ARG A 121 -7.63 8.56 5.25
N GLY A 122 -6.75 8.96 6.16
CA GLY A 122 -5.54 8.21 6.48
C GLY A 122 -4.28 8.89 5.96
N PHE A 123 -3.33 8.10 5.48
CA PHE A 123 -2.02 8.59 5.03
C PHE A 123 -1.92 8.52 3.51
N GLN A 124 -1.45 9.59 2.90
CA GLN A 124 -1.21 9.62 1.44
C GLN A 124 -0.11 8.62 1.06
N ILE A 125 -0.37 7.85 0.02
CA ILE A 125 0.58 6.86 -0.50
C ILE A 125 1.63 7.55 -1.37
N ILE A 126 2.87 7.12 -1.21
CA ILE A 126 4.00 7.56 -2.03
C ILE A 126 4.78 6.38 -2.62
N ARG A 127 5.54 6.66 -3.68
CA ARG A 127 6.58 5.79 -4.25
C ARG A 127 7.95 6.40 -3.97
N ASP A 128 8.71 5.78 -3.09
CA ASP A 128 10.05 6.22 -2.70
C ASP A 128 11.11 5.51 -3.56
N TRP A 129 11.73 6.26 -4.45
CA TRP A 129 12.78 5.83 -5.35
C TRP A 129 14.18 5.90 -4.74
N SER A 130 14.38 6.73 -3.69
CA SER A 130 15.69 6.92 -3.04
C SER A 130 16.23 5.64 -2.43
N ASN A 131 15.35 4.73 -2.03
CA ASN A 131 15.68 3.42 -1.47
C ASN A 131 15.27 2.27 -2.38
N SER A 132 15.20 2.51 -3.69
CA SER A 132 14.81 1.49 -4.64
C SER A 132 15.83 0.34 -4.63
N LYS A 133 15.33 -0.89 -4.56
CA LYS A 133 16.09 -2.11 -4.79
C LYS A 133 15.59 -2.73 -6.09
N ASP A 134 16.52 -3.15 -6.92
CA ASP A 134 16.18 -3.82 -8.19
C ASP A 134 15.33 -2.95 -9.15
N GLY A 135 15.49 -1.61 -9.07
CA GLY A 135 14.77 -0.68 -9.94
C GLY A 135 13.29 -0.49 -9.61
N ARG A 136 12.81 -1.03 -8.47
CA ARG A 136 11.43 -0.84 -8.00
C ARG A 136 11.41 0.08 -6.77
N PRO A 137 10.60 1.15 -6.77
CA PRO A 137 10.47 2.01 -5.62
C PRO A 137 9.72 1.30 -4.49
N LYS A 138 9.96 1.75 -3.26
CA LYS A 138 9.20 1.29 -2.11
C LYS A 138 7.88 2.06 -2.01
N THR A 139 6.81 1.36 -1.67
CA THR A 139 5.57 1.99 -1.24
C THR A 139 5.78 2.51 0.18
N GLY A 140 5.48 3.78 0.39
CA GLY A 140 5.60 4.48 1.67
C GLY A 140 4.37 5.33 1.94
N LEU A 141 4.39 6.01 3.08
CA LEU A 141 3.37 6.96 3.51
C LEU A 141 4.00 8.34 3.63
N LEU A 142 3.29 9.36 3.21
CA LEU A 142 3.73 10.74 3.39
C LEU A 142 3.41 11.18 4.82
N PHE A 143 4.44 11.48 5.61
CA PHE A 143 4.28 11.93 7.01
C PHE A 143 4.57 13.41 7.20
N GLU A 144 5.31 14.05 6.28
CA GLU A 144 5.75 15.44 6.40
C GLU A 144 5.73 16.15 5.03
N ASP A 145 5.32 17.41 5.03
CA ASP A 145 5.25 18.26 3.83
C ASP A 145 6.63 18.72 3.29
N ASN A 146 7.71 18.40 3.99
CA ASN A 146 9.05 18.92 3.71
C ASN A 146 9.91 18.09 2.74
N GLN A 147 9.37 17.03 2.19
CA GLN A 147 10.11 16.20 1.24
C GLN A 147 9.95 16.73 -0.18
N SER A 148 11.03 16.65 -0.97
CA SER A 148 10.96 16.94 -2.40
C SER A 148 10.07 15.90 -3.08
N VAL A 149 8.82 16.24 -3.29
CA VAL A 149 7.80 15.38 -3.89
C VAL A 149 7.66 15.72 -5.36
N SER A 150 7.68 14.71 -6.19
CA SER A 150 7.36 14.79 -7.62
C SER A 150 5.93 14.30 -7.87
N PHE A 151 5.32 14.78 -8.92
CA PHE A 151 3.94 14.55 -9.29
C PHE A 151 3.87 14.01 -10.72
N ARG A 152 3.37 12.82 -10.88
CA ARG A 152 3.00 12.29 -12.19
C ARG A 152 1.55 12.63 -12.44
N LEU A 153 1.23 12.98 -13.67
CA LEU A 153 -0.09 13.46 -14.02
C LEU A 153 -0.86 12.38 -14.77
N VAL A 154 -2.15 12.31 -14.48
CA VAL A 154 -3.11 11.44 -15.16
C VAL A 154 -4.27 12.27 -15.65
N ARG A 155 -4.76 11.95 -16.83
CA ARG A 155 -6.04 12.42 -17.35
C ARG A 155 -6.94 11.23 -17.72
N GLU A 156 -8.22 11.42 -17.53
CA GLU A 156 -9.21 10.42 -17.90
C GLU A 156 -9.38 10.37 -19.42
N VAL A 157 -9.47 9.17 -19.96
CA VAL A 157 -9.80 8.98 -21.37
C VAL A 157 -11.29 9.21 -21.56
N PRO A 158 -11.73 10.04 -22.53
CA PRO A 158 -13.13 10.20 -22.84
C PRO A 158 -13.78 8.85 -23.15
N LYS A 159 -14.85 8.50 -22.43
CA LYS A 159 -15.54 7.20 -22.43
C LYS A 159 -14.85 6.08 -21.62
N ALA A 160 -13.76 6.36 -20.91
CA ALA A 160 -13.30 5.45 -19.88
C ALA A 160 -14.40 5.25 -18.83
N MET A 161 -14.32 4.14 -18.14
CA MET A 161 -15.31 3.71 -17.16
C MET A 161 -15.62 4.83 -16.16
N ILE A 162 -16.89 5.17 -16.03
CA ILE A 162 -17.38 5.99 -14.92
C ILE A 162 -17.48 5.05 -13.73
N TRP A 163 -16.78 5.38 -12.63
CA TRP A 163 -16.92 4.65 -11.38
C TRP A 163 -18.33 4.84 -10.83
N ASP A 164 -19.12 3.77 -10.90
CA ASP A 164 -20.51 3.76 -10.42
C ASP A 164 -20.64 2.77 -9.25
N GLY A 165 -21.57 3.07 -8.33
CA GLY A 165 -21.82 2.24 -7.16
C GLY A 165 -20.66 2.11 -6.18
N ASP A 166 -20.64 1.03 -5.40
CA ASP A 166 -19.68 0.79 -4.31
C ASP A 166 -18.37 0.10 -4.76
N GLY A 167 -18.28 -0.30 -6.01
CA GLY A 167 -17.05 -0.76 -6.63
C GLY A 167 -16.44 -2.04 -6.07
N ASP A 168 -17.18 -3.11 -5.88
CA ASP A 168 -16.69 -4.43 -5.44
C ASP A 168 -15.72 -4.34 -4.26
N PRO A 169 -16.17 -3.93 -3.05
CA PRO A 169 -15.27 -3.66 -1.94
C PRO A 169 -14.66 -4.94 -1.38
N LEU A 170 -13.41 -4.83 -0.92
CA LEU A 170 -12.80 -5.87 -0.09
C LEU A 170 -13.63 -6.13 1.18
N PRO A 171 -13.52 -7.33 1.79
CA PRO A 171 -14.09 -7.57 3.10
C PRO A 171 -13.67 -6.49 4.11
N THR A 172 -14.54 -6.18 5.07
CA THR A 172 -14.28 -5.13 6.07
C THR A 172 -13.22 -5.50 7.12
N GLY A 173 -12.71 -6.72 7.07
CA GLY A 173 -11.64 -7.21 7.95
C GLY A 173 -11.40 -8.70 7.77
N PRO A 174 -10.34 -9.23 8.39
CA PRO A 174 -10.06 -10.65 8.39
C PRO A 174 -11.14 -11.41 9.17
N GLU A 175 -11.40 -12.64 8.76
CA GLU A 175 -12.35 -13.54 9.45
C GLU A 175 -11.95 -13.69 10.94
N PRO A 176 -12.84 -13.32 11.90
CA PRO A 176 -12.44 -13.19 13.31
C PRO A 176 -12.07 -14.55 13.93
N VAL A 177 -12.77 -15.62 13.56
CA VAL A 177 -12.50 -16.98 14.10
C VAL A 177 -11.14 -17.49 13.61
N ARG A 178 -10.89 -17.39 12.33
CA ARG A 178 -9.60 -17.76 11.74
C ARG A 178 -8.45 -16.97 12.35
N ARG A 179 -8.64 -15.66 12.53
CA ARG A 179 -7.64 -14.81 13.18
C ARG A 179 -7.36 -15.24 14.61
N ALA A 180 -8.41 -15.55 15.41
CA ALA A 180 -8.25 -16.01 16.79
C ALA A 180 -7.48 -17.33 16.86
N ILE A 181 -7.77 -18.28 15.97
CA ILE A 181 -7.05 -19.57 15.89
C ILE A 181 -5.58 -19.33 15.51
N GLU A 182 -5.30 -18.53 14.49
CA GLU A 182 -3.92 -18.22 14.08
C GLU A 182 -3.13 -17.56 15.22
N GLU A 183 -3.71 -16.60 15.92
CA GLU A 183 -3.07 -15.95 17.06
C GLU A 183 -2.80 -16.94 18.21
N LEU A 184 -3.74 -17.82 18.51
CA LEU A 184 -3.58 -18.86 19.51
C LEU A 184 -2.44 -19.82 19.14
N LEU A 185 -2.39 -20.27 17.88
CA LEU A 185 -1.32 -21.16 17.42
C LEU A 185 0.06 -20.46 17.49
N ILE A 186 0.13 -19.19 17.14
CA ILE A 186 1.37 -18.40 17.26
C ILE A 186 1.78 -18.31 18.72
N ALA A 187 0.85 -18.00 19.63
CA ALA A 187 1.14 -17.91 21.06
C ALA A 187 1.67 -19.24 21.63
N ILE A 188 1.07 -20.35 21.23
CA ILE A 188 1.50 -21.67 21.68
C ILE A 188 2.87 -22.05 21.08
N PHE A 189 2.99 -22.04 19.74
CA PHE A 189 4.14 -22.62 19.05
C PHE A 189 5.37 -21.71 18.98
N LEU A 190 5.19 -20.39 18.96
CA LEU A 190 6.30 -19.44 18.92
C LEU A 190 6.61 -18.79 20.27
N GLY A 191 5.70 -18.82 21.19
CA GLY A 191 5.87 -18.23 22.51
C GLY A 191 6.01 -19.28 23.62
N ILE A 192 4.93 -19.93 23.98
CA ILE A 192 4.86 -20.77 25.17
C ILE A 192 5.71 -22.04 25.04
N LEU A 193 5.53 -22.81 23.98
CA LEU A 193 6.25 -24.09 23.81
C LEU A 193 7.78 -23.91 23.78
N PRO A 194 8.37 -22.94 23.08
CA PRO A 194 9.82 -22.70 23.14
C PRO A 194 10.31 -22.35 24.54
N SER A 195 9.52 -21.62 25.34
CA SER A 195 9.88 -21.27 26.72
C SER A 195 9.99 -22.53 27.61
N PHE A 196 9.05 -23.47 27.45
CA PHE A 196 9.10 -24.75 28.17
C PHE A 196 10.24 -25.64 27.69
N ILE A 197 10.47 -25.73 26.38
CA ILE A 197 11.58 -26.49 25.80
C ILE A 197 12.92 -25.93 26.34
N TRP A 198 13.08 -24.62 26.33
CA TRP A 198 14.28 -23.99 26.87
C TRP A 198 14.47 -24.32 28.36
N ALA A 199 13.44 -24.20 29.17
CA ALA A 199 13.49 -24.51 30.58
C ALA A 199 13.83 -25.98 30.83
N PHE A 200 13.29 -26.90 30.05
CA PHE A 200 13.58 -28.32 30.18
C PHE A 200 15.07 -28.65 30.01
N PHE A 201 15.74 -28.00 29.06
CA PHE A 201 17.15 -28.27 28.80
C PHE A 201 18.13 -27.42 29.63
N ASN A 202 17.70 -26.27 30.13
CA ASN A 202 18.63 -25.27 30.73
C ASN A 202 18.33 -24.95 32.20
N ALA A 203 17.16 -25.30 32.71
CA ALA A 203 16.80 -24.97 34.09
C ALA A 203 17.10 -26.13 35.07
N ARG A 204 17.14 -25.81 36.37
CA ARG A 204 17.30 -26.81 37.42
C ARG A 204 16.09 -27.75 37.49
N PRO A 205 16.25 -29.01 37.99
CA PRO A 205 15.14 -29.87 38.26
C PRO A 205 14.07 -29.22 39.15
N GLY A 206 12.80 -29.39 38.79
CA GLY A 206 11.67 -28.78 39.53
C GLY A 206 11.28 -27.38 39.05
N TYR A 207 12.15 -26.64 38.30
CA TYR A 207 11.85 -25.28 37.86
C TYR A 207 10.54 -25.16 37.05
N ILE A 208 10.26 -26.13 36.20
CA ILE A 208 9.03 -26.13 35.40
C ILE A 208 7.79 -26.23 36.31
N GLN A 209 7.85 -27.03 37.37
CA GLN A 209 6.72 -27.21 38.29
C GLN A 209 6.46 -25.95 39.12
N GLU A 210 7.51 -25.26 39.53
CA GLU A 210 7.42 -24.03 40.36
C GLU A 210 7.21 -22.77 39.50
N GLY A 211 7.85 -22.71 38.32
CA GLY A 211 7.94 -21.53 37.47
C GLY A 211 7.04 -21.51 36.24
N TRP A 212 6.16 -22.53 36.05
CA TRP A 212 5.32 -22.60 34.84
C TRP A 212 4.50 -21.35 34.53
N PRO A 213 3.95 -20.58 35.50
CA PRO A 213 3.22 -19.36 35.17
C PRO A 213 4.12 -18.32 34.52
N GLY A 214 5.38 -18.22 34.99
CA GLY A 214 6.38 -17.33 34.40
C GLY A 214 6.75 -17.72 32.97
N LEU A 215 6.85 -19.04 32.70
CA LEU A 215 7.12 -19.54 31.35
C LEU A 215 5.95 -19.24 30.38
N VAL A 216 4.71 -19.38 30.85
CA VAL A 216 3.53 -19.02 30.06
C VAL A 216 3.49 -17.52 29.81
N LEU A 217 3.66 -16.68 30.84
CA LEU A 217 3.66 -15.23 30.70
C LEU A 217 4.79 -14.73 29.78
N GLY A 218 6.00 -15.28 29.96
CA GLY A 218 7.15 -14.97 29.09
C GLY A 218 6.88 -15.37 27.64
N GLY A 219 6.29 -16.54 27.42
CA GLY A 219 5.88 -17.00 26.08
C GLY A 219 4.83 -16.11 25.44
N LEU A 220 3.82 -15.67 26.20
CA LEU A 220 2.82 -14.72 25.73
C LEU A 220 3.42 -13.37 25.39
N PHE A 221 4.37 -12.88 26.20
CA PHE A 221 5.10 -11.65 25.93
C PHE A 221 5.89 -11.72 24.61
N ILE A 222 6.64 -12.82 24.39
CA ILE A 222 7.37 -13.05 23.14
C ILE A 222 6.41 -13.10 21.95
N SER A 223 5.28 -13.78 22.10
CA SER A 223 4.26 -13.83 21.06
C SER A 223 3.70 -12.46 20.73
N ALA A 224 3.34 -11.65 21.75
CA ALA A 224 2.86 -10.29 21.58
C ALA A 224 3.92 -9.39 20.91
N PHE A 225 5.17 -9.50 21.34
CA PHE A 225 6.28 -8.76 20.74
C PHE A 225 6.51 -9.13 19.28
N SER A 226 6.40 -10.42 18.92
CA SER A 226 6.52 -10.88 17.55
C SER A 226 5.43 -10.29 16.64
N ALA A 227 4.28 -9.89 17.20
CA ALA A 227 3.20 -9.26 16.47
C ALA A 227 3.60 -7.93 15.82
N ILE A 228 4.56 -7.23 16.40
CA ILE A 228 5.05 -5.94 15.90
C ILE A 228 5.83 -6.14 14.59
N PHE A 229 6.66 -7.20 14.55
CA PHE A 229 7.62 -7.40 13.47
C PHE A 229 7.25 -8.52 12.49
N TRP A 230 6.52 -9.53 12.96
CA TRP A 230 6.24 -10.71 12.17
C TRP A 230 4.90 -11.34 12.52
N ARG A 231 4.07 -11.54 11.51
CA ARG A 231 2.81 -12.28 11.58
C ARG A 231 2.60 -13.05 10.27
N PRO A 232 1.78 -14.12 10.28
CA PRO A 232 1.37 -14.76 9.03
C PRO A 232 0.80 -13.77 8.04
N SER A 233 1.12 -13.95 6.78
CA SER A 233 0.64 -13.10 5.70
C SER A 233 -0.87 -13.15 5.55
N TYR A 234 -1.48 -12.05 5.11
CA TYR A 234 -2.85 -12.06 4.63
C TYR A 234 -2.95 -12.90 3.35
N PRO A 235 -4.07 -13.61 3.14
CA PRO A 235 -4.35 -14.17 1.83
C PRO A 235 -4.44 -13.04 0.80
N GLU A 236 -4.00 -13.31 -0.40
CA GLU A 236 -4.22 -12.42 -1.54
C GLU A 236 -5.67 -12.58 -2.01
N PHE A 237 -6.37 -11.45 -2.17
CA PHE A 237 -7.71 -11.45 -2.71
C PHE A 237 -7.63 -11.32 -4.21
N LYS A 238 -8.00 -12.39 -4.92
CA LYS A 238 -8.11 -12.40 -6.38
C LYS A 238 -9.53 -12.07 -6.78
N LYS A 239 -9.67 -11.33 -7.85
CA LYS A 239 -10.97 -11.12 -8.47
C LYS A 239 -11.36 -12.46 -9.11
N ASP A 240 -12.41 -13.11 -8.58
CA ASP A 240 -12.94 -14.32 -9.21
C ASP A 240 -13.28 -13.97 -10.66
N ASN A 241 -12.67 -14.72 -11.61
CA ASN A 241 -13.04 -14.67 -13.01
C ASN A 241 -14.49 -15.21 -13.14
N LYS A 242 -15.47 -14.39 -12.80
CA LYS A 242 -16.90 -14.69 -12.99
C LYS A 242 -17.32 -14.50 -14.43
N ASN A 243 -16.47 -14.76 -15.42
CA ASN A 243 -16.85 -14.83 -16.81
C ASN A 243 -15.97 -15.84 -17.55
N SER A 244 -16.36 -17.07 -17.50
CA SER A 244 -16.07 -18.09 -18.50
C SER A 244 -17.29 -18.98 -18.70
#